data_7d8c6b6bdf35c4db6d9671077df9261e
#
_entry.id   7d8c6b6bdf35c4db6d9671077df9261e
#
_cell.length_a   1.000
_cell.length_b   1.000
_cell.length_c   1.000
_cell.angle_alpha   90.00
_cell.angle_beta   90.00
_cell.angle_gamma   90.00
#
_symmetry.space_group_name_H-M   'P 1'
#
loop_
_entity.id
_entity.type
_entity.pdbx_description
1 polymer ?
#
loop_
_entity_poly.entity_id
_entity_poly.type
_entity_poly.pdbx_seq_one_letter_code
_entity_poly.pdbx_strand_id
1 'polypeptide(L)'
;MLQNAKYFANISRIDKIIARCSRIVNTQINKNEKKCLTVKEIKLIAFDMDGTLTQHKTHIEKENRELLDKLSENYKLLMVGAGQCRRIFEQMEHYPIDIIGNYGMQYCRYNAGKDDLDVIYDGRMPCDRESVDKRITMLRQKFGYTDYVGDNVEYHISGCVTFPLLGTKAAIADKLSFDPDRKKRRAIYESVKECFSDYTVFVGGSSSFDFAPYPYNKYYALDKYCRDNGLSHENIVYVGDDYGLGGNDEAVYKSDIEFICVDDYRCLREALSGIIK
;
A
#
# COMPACT_ATOMS: atom_id res chain seq x y z
N MET A 1 -23.94 34.77 1.86
CA MET A 1 -22.63 34.74 1.16
C MET A 1 -21.83 33.45 1.33
N LEU A 2 -21.94 32.73 2.42
CA LEU A 2 -21.15 31.48 2.66
C LEU A 2 -21.64 30.23 1.89
N GLN A 3 -22.88 30.16 1.42
CA GLN A 3 -23.39 29.04 0.64
C GLN A 3 -22.88 29.03 -0.81
N ASN A 4 -22.65 30.18 -1.41
CA ASN A 4 -22.15 30.29 -2.79
C ASN A 4 -20.67 29.89 -2.91
N ALA A 5 -19.85 30.10 -1.87
CA ALA A 5 -18.44 29.72 -1.88
C ALA A 5 -18.23 28.21 -1.90
N LYS A 6 -19.08 27.44 -1.22
CA LYS A 6 -19.04 25.96 -1.26
C LYS A 6 -19.49 25.38 -2.60
N TYR A 7 -20.42 26.05 -3.28
CA TYR A 7 -20.91 25.64 -4.60
C TYR A 7 -19.83 25.82 -5.67
N PHE A 8 -19.11 26.96 -5.67
CA PHE A 8 -17.99 27.21 -6.58
C PHE A 8 -16.77 26.32 -6.34
N ALA A 9 -16.50 25.95 -5.07
CA ALA A 9 -15.43 25.01 -4.75
C ALA A 9 -15.71 23.59 -5.27
N ASN A 10 -16.97 23.14 -5.23
CA ASN A 10 -17.37 21.84 -5.78
C ASN A 10 -17.31 21.80 -7.30
N ILE A 11 -17.70 22.87 -8.00
CA ILE A 11 -17.60 22.96 -9.47
C ILE A 11 -16.13 22.90 -9.90
N SER A 12 -15.23 23.64 -9.24
CA SER A 12 -13.78 23.58 -9.50
C SER A 12 -13.16 22.20 -9.28
N ARG A 13 -13.73 21.40 -8.37
CA ARG A 13 -13.27 20.03 -8.09
C ARG A 13 -13.76 19.06 -9.17
N ILE A 14 -14.99 19.23 -9.65
CA ILE A 14 -15.58 18.44 -10.75
C ILE A 14 -14.84 18.74 -12.07
N ASP A 15 -14.55 19.99 -12.37
CA ASP A 15 -13.79 20.38 -13.58
C ASP A 15 -12.37 19.82 -13.58
N LYS A 16 -11.72 19.74 -12.42
CA LYS A 16 -10.39 19.10 -12.30
C LYS A 16 -10.46 17.59 -12.51
N ILE A 17 -11.52 16.94 -12.06
CA ILE A 17 -11.75 15.50 -12.27
C ILE A 17 -12.02 15.23 -13.75
N ILE A 18 -12.90 16.02 -14.39
CA ILE A 18 -13.21 15.90 -15.82
C ILE A 18 -11.98 16.18 -16.68
N ALA A 19 -11.17 17.20 -16.36
CA ALA A 19 -9.94 17.51 -17.08
C ALA A 19 -8.87 16.41 -16.90
N ARG A 20 -8.86 15.71 -15.77
CA ARG A 20 -7.96 14.58 -15.51
C ARG A 20 -8.41 13.31 -16.25
N CYS A 21 -9.71 13.02 -16.27
CA CYS A 21 -10.29 11.94 -17.07
C CYS A 21 -10.09 12.18 -18.58
N SER A 22 -10.26 13.42 -19.06
CA SER A 22 -10.05 13.79 -20.47
C SER A 22 -8.57 13.68 -20.88
N ARG A 23 -7.61 13.93 -19.95
CA ARG A 23 -6.18 13.73 -20.24
C ARG A 23 -5.84 12.24 -20.36
N ILE A 24 -6.43 11.39 -19.52
CA ILE A 24 -6.23 9.94 -19.59
C ILE A 24 -6.79 9.39 -20.91
N VAL A 25 -7.98 9.82 -21.31
CA VAL A 25 -8.60 9.43 -22.59
C VAL A 25 -7.81 9.96 -23.79
N ASN A 26 -7.32 11.21 -23.78
CA ASN A 26 -6.56 11.78 -24.88
C ASN A 26 -5.11 11.27 -24.99
N THR A 27 -4.52 10.78 -23.90
CA THR A 27 -3.19 10.13 -23.96
C THR A 27 -3.25 8.76 -24.62
N GLN A 28 -4.43 8.10 -24.61
CA GLN A 28 -4.65 6.83 -25.31
C GLN A 28 -4.94 6.98 -26.81
N ILE A 29 -5.36 8.18 -27.28
CA ILE A 29 -5.78 8.39 -28.68
C ILE A 29 -4.60 8.79 -29.60
N ASN A 30 -3.46 9.28 -29.08
CA ASN A 30 -2.37 9.84 -29.88
C ASN A 30 -1.15 8.93 -30.09
N LYS A 31 -1.30 7.60 -29.97
CA LYS A 31 -0.29 6.61 -30.41
C LYS A 31 -0.84 5.72 -31.52
N ASN A 32 -1.13 6.32 -32.68
CA ASN A 32 -1.31 5.58 -33.93
C ASN A 32 0.06 5.16 -34.49
N GLU A 33 0.69 4.19 -33.86
CA GLU A 33 1.54 3.27 -34.57
C GLU A 33 0.94 1.88 -34.38
N LYS A 34 0.65 1.19 -35.51
CA LYS A 34 0.18 -0.18 -35.57
C LYS A 34 1.21 -1.13 -34.95
N LYS A 35 1.29 -1.14 -33.63
CA LYS A 35 1.75 -2.30 -32.90
C LYS A 35 0.51 -3.17 -32.75
N CYS A 36 0.56 -4.40 -33.28
CA CYS A 36 -0.43 -5.43 -33.00
C CYS A 36 -0.62 -5.47 -31.49
N LEU A 37 -1.73 -4.88 -31.02
CA LEU A 37 -2.12 -4.92 -29.61
C LEU A 37 -2.48 -6.38 -29.34
N THR A 38 -1.49 -7.16 -28.92
CA THR A 38 -1.79 -8.36 -28.15
C THR A 38 -2.60 -7.89 -26.95
N VAL A 39 -3.88 -8.27 -26.91
CA VAL A 39 -4.73 -8.03 -25.75
C VAL A 39 -3.97 -8.61 -24.57
N LYS A 40 -3.50 -7.76 -23.65
CA LYS A 40 -2.79 -8.21 -22.45
C LYS A 40 -3.72 -9.14 -21.70
N GLU A 41 -3.34 -10.41 -21.58
CA GLU A 41 -4.11 -11.38 -20.83
C GLU A 41 -3.78 -11.20 -19.34
N ILE A 42 -4.63 -10.46 -18.62
CA ILE A 42 -4.52 -10.33 -17.17
C ILE A 42 -4.85 -11.69 -16.55
N LYS A 43 -3.95 -12.18 -15.71
CA LYS A 43 -4.05 -13.47 -14.99
C LYS A 43 -4.13 -13.27 -13.48
N LEU A 44 -3.56 -12.17 -12.98
CA LEU A 44 -3.45 -11.86 -11.56
C LEU A 44 -3.89 -10.43 -11.29
N ILE A 45 -4.73 -10.26 -10.28
CA ILE A 45 -5.01 -8.96 -9.67
C ILE A 45 -4.45 -8.99 -8.25
N ALA A 46 -3.49 -8.11 -7.98
CA ALA A 46 -2.90 -7.94 -6.67
C ALA A 46 -3.44 -6.67 -6.00
N PHE A 47 -3.71 -6.73 -4.71
CA PHE A 47 -4.34 -5.66 -3.96
C PHE A 47 -3.49 -5.24 -2.76
N ASP A 48 -3.44 -3.93 -2.50
CA ASP A 48 -3.25 -3.45 -1.14
C ASP A 48 -4.52 -3.66 -0.31
N MET A 49 -4.42 -3.51 0.99
CA MET A 49 -5.55 -3.71 1.90
C MET A 49 -6.09 -2.40 2.48
N ASP A 50 -5.29 -1.75 3.32
CA ASP A 50 -5.69 -0.60 4.13
C ASP A 50 -5.82 0.68 3.28
N GLY A 51 -7.01 1.13 2.98
CA GLY A 51 -7.31 2.27 2.10
C GLY A 51 -7.78 1.84 0.71
N THR A 52 -7.52 0.59 0.32
CA THR A 52 -7.86 0.01 -0.98
C THR A 52 -9.06 -0.93 -0.92
N LEU A 53 -9.01 -1.97 -0.09
CA LEU A 53 -10.11 -2.93 0.12
C LEU A 53 -10.93 -2.62 1.38
N THR A 54 -10.29 -2.02 2.38
CA THR A 54 -10.87 -1.72 3.68
C THR A 54 -10.56 -0.29 4.08
N GLN A 55 -11.36 0.27 4.97
CA GLN A 55 -10.90 1.41 5.75
C GLN A 55 -9.70 0.98 6.61
N HIS A 56 -8.77 1.88 6.88
CA HIS A 56 -7.59 1.57 7.69
C HIS A 56 -7.94 0.83 8.98
N LYS A 57 -7.37 -0.36 9.16
CA LYS A 57 -7.51 -1.23 10.34
C LYS A 57 -8.95 -1.67 10.63
N THR A 58 -9.81 -1.74 9.61
CA THR A 58 -11.15 -2.31 9.73
C THR A 58 -11.24 -3.61 8.94
N HIS A 59 -12.26 -4.41 9.22
CA HIS A 59 -12.57 -5.60 8.43
C HIS A 59 -13.06 -5.22 7.04
N ILE A 60 -12.98 -6.18 6.11
CA ILE A 60 -13.49 -6.01 4.75
C ILE A 60 -15.02 -5.86 4.78
N GLU A 61 -15.54 -4.88 4.04
CA GLU A 61 -16.98 -4.70 3.90
C GLU A 61 -17.56 -5.72 2.91
N LYS A 62 -18.85 -6.04 3.10
CA LYS A 62 -19.55 -7.06 2.30
C LYS A 62 -19.48 -6.77 0.81
N GLU A 63 -19.64 -5.51 0.41
CA GLU A 63 -19.62 -5.07 -0.99
C GLU A 63 -18.29 -5.37 -1.68
N ASN A 64 -17.17 -5.13 -0.99
CA ASN A 64 -15.83 -5.40 -1.51
C ASN A 64 -15.52 -6.91 -1.49
N ARG A 65 -16.04 -7.66 -0.51
CA ARG A 65 -15.94 -9.13 -0.49
C ARG A 65 -16.68 -9.74 -1.69
N GLU A 66 -17.92 -9.34 -1.97
CA GLU A 66 -18.68 -9.79 -3.14
C GLU A 66 -17.99 -9.40 -4.47
N LEU A 67 -17.30 -8.27 -4.50
CA LEU A 67 -16.50 -7.88 -5.65
C LEU A 67 -15.31 -8.81 -5.86
N LEU A 68 -14.58 -9.18 -4.79
CA LEU A 68 -13.49 -10.15 -4.87
C LEU A 68 -14.01 -11.53 -5.34
N ASP A 69 -15.16 -11.98 -4.85
CA ASP A 69 -15.77 -13.24 -5.31
C ASP A 69 -15.98 -13.23 -6.82
N LYS A 70 -16.56 -12.15 -7.35
CA LYS A 70 -16.78 -12.00 -8.79
C LYS A 70 -15.47 -11.94 -9.59
N LEU A 71 -14.45 -11.26 -9.09
CA LEU A 71 -13.15 -11.19 -9.76
C LEU A 71 -12.44 -12.55 -9.74
N SER A 72 -12.59 -13.33 -8.67
CA SER A 72 -11.96 -14.65 -8.53
C SER A 72 -12.46 -15.69 -9.53
N GLU A 73 -13.63 -15.47 -10.14
CA GLU A 73 -14.14 -16.33 -11.22
C GLU A 73 -13.26 -16.29 -12.49
N ASN A 74 -12.55 -15.20 -12.72
CA ASN A 74 -11.77 -14.96 -13.95
C ASN A 74 -10.28 -14.72 -13.70
N TYR A 75 -9.88 -14.36 -12.49
CA TYR A 75 -8.52 -13.93 -12.16
C TYR A 75 -8.03 -14.62 -10.89
N LYS A 76 -6.73 -14.90 -10.82
CA LYS A 76 -6.11 -15.16 -9.54
C LYS A 76 -6.03 -13.86 -8.74
N LEU A 77 -6.35 -13.92 -7.44
CA LEU A 77 -6.25 -12.79 -6.53
C LEU A 77 -5.07 -12.97 -5.58
N LEU A 78 -4.43 -11.87 -5.20
CA LEU A 78 -3.28 -11.84 -4.29
C LEU A 78 -3.34 -10.59 -3.41
N MET A 79 -3.18 -10.76 -2.10
CA MET A 79 -2.96 -9.64 -1.19
C MET A 79 -1.47 -9.34 -1.06
N VAL A 80 -1.09 -8.06 -1.09
CA VAL A 80 0.30 -7.61 -0.87
C VAL A 80 0.32 -6.46 0.12
N GLY A 81 0.64 -6.77 1.37
CA GLY A 81 0.51 -5.81 2.45
C GLY A 81 1.80 -5.56 3.27
N ALA A 82 1.78 -4.48 4.04
CA ALA A 82 2.83 -4.11 4.98
C ALA A 82 2.83 -4.99 6.25
N GLY A 83 1.68 -5.52 6.64
CA GLY A 83 1.51 -6.31 7.85
C GLY A 83 1.85 -7.79 7.68
N GLN A 84 1.84 -8.53 8.78
CA GLN A 84 1.97 -9.99 8.78
C GLN A 84 0.78 -10.65 8.09
N CYS A 85 1.02 -11.77 7.39
CA CYS A 85 -0.03 -12.51 6.68
C CYS A 85 -1.21 -12.89 7.58
N ARG A 86 -0.96 -13.34 8.81
CA ARG A 86 -2.01 -13.69 9.76
C ARG A 86 -2.91 -12.50 10.11
N ARG A 87 -2.33 -11.32 10.39
CA ARG A 87 -3.11 -10.10 10.66
C ARG A 87 -3.95 -9.68 9.45
N ILE A 88 -3.38 -9.78 8.25
CA ILE A 88 -4.10 -9.46 7.01
C ILE A 88 -5.26 -10.44 6.82
N PHE A 89 -5.03 -11.73 7.02
CA PHE A 89 -6.06 -12.77 6.87
C PHE A 89 -7.23 -12.58 7.85
N GLU A 90 -6.93 -12.26 9.12
CA GLU A 90 -7.95 -11.94 10.13
C GLU A 90 -8.74 -10.68 9.75
N GLN A 91 -8.07 -9.63 9.28
CA GLN A 91 -8.71 -8.39 8.83
C GLN A 91 -9.59 -8.61 7.57
N MET A 92 -9.22 -9.56 6.71
CA MET A 92 -10.00 -10.02 5.55
C MET A 92 -11.12 -11.01 5.93
N GLU A 93 -11.39 -11.22 7.22
CA GLU A 93 -12.38 -12.18 7.71
C GLU A 93 -12.20 -13.57 7.11
N HIS A 94 -10.94 -14.02 7.09
CA HIS A 94 -10.52 -15.32 6.56
C HIS A 94 -10.90 -15.53 5.07
N TYR A 95 -10.92 -14.45 4.29
CA TYR A 95 -11.19 -14.55 2.85
C TYR A 95 -10.14 -15.47 2.17
N PRO A 96 -10.58 -16.41 1.27
CA PRO A 96 -9.71 -17.42 0.67
C PRO A 96 -8.78 -16.84 -0.40
N ILE A 97 -7.71 -16.16 0.03
CA ILE A 97 -6.75 -15.47 -0.83
C ILE A 97 -5.31 -15.72 -0.37
N ASP A 98 -4.39 -15.86 -1.33
CA ASP A 98 -2.96 -15.88 -1.06
C ASP A 98 -2.47 -14.50 -0.57
N ILE A 99 -1.52 -14.46 0.36
CA ILE A 99 -1.09 -13.22 1.00
C ILE A 99 0.42 -13.11 1.01
N ILE A 100 0.96 -12.01 0.50
CA ILE A 100 2.32 -11.57 0.75
C ILE A 100 2.29 -10.48 1.81
N GLY A 101 2.94 -10.74 2.94
CA GLY A 101 3.02 -9.83 4.08
C GLY A 101 4.41 -9.28 4.30
N ASN A 102 4.52 -8.35 5.29
CA ASN A 102 5.80 -7.75 5.70
C ASN A 102 6.62 -7.24 4.50
N TYR A 103 5.98 -6.51 3.58
CA TYR A 103 6.65 -5.95 2.39
C TYR A 103 7.35 -6.98 1.49
N GLY A 104 6.90 -8.24 1.48
CA GLY A 104 7.51 -9.33 0.70
C GLY A 104 8.41 -10.26 1.50
N MET A 105 8.55 -10.06 2.81
CA MET A 105 9.34 -10.95 3.68
C MET A 105 8.56 -12.19 4.10
N GLN A 106 7.22 -12.21 3.96
CA GLN A 106 6.37 -13.34 4.29
C GLN A 106 5.43 -13.66 3.12
N TYR A 107 5.23 -14.95 2.83
CA TYR A 107 4.23 -15.41 1.87
C TYR A 107 3.48 -16.59 2.45
N CYS A 108 2.17 -16.47 2.43
CA CYS A 108 1.25 -17.52 2.86
C CYS A 108 0.27 -17.82 1.73
N ARG A 109 -0.01 -19.10 1.54
CA ARG A 109 -1.01 -19.58 0.58
C ARG A 109 -2.25 -20.03 1.33
N TYR A 110 -3.41 -19.69 0.82
CA TYR A 110 -4.66 -20.21 1.35
C TYR A 110 -4.79 -21.71 1.06
N ASN A 111 -5.14 -22.47 2.07
CA ASN A 111 -5.38 -23.90 2.01
C ASN A 111 -6.86 -24.22 2.30
N ALA A 112 -7.62 -24.49 1.25
CA ALA A 112 -9.05 -24.79 1.36
C ALA A 112 -9.37 -26.03 2.20
N GLY A 113 -8.43 -27.00 2.32
CA GLY A 113 -8.61 -28.19 3.15
C GLY A 113 -8.52 -27.93 4.65
N LYS A 114 -7.89 -26.81 5.05
CA LYS A 114 -7.74 -26.38 6.44
C LYS A 114 -8.59 -25.16 6.76
N ASP A 115 -9.12 -24.49 5.74
CA ASP A 115 -9.74 -23.14 5.83
C ASP A 115 -8.81 -22.15 6.53
N ASP A 116 -7.51 -22.21 6.20
CA ASP A 116 -6.46 -21.43 6.85
C ASP A 116 -5.25 -21.22 5.91
N LEU A 117 -4.27 -20.47 6.37
CA LEU A 117 -3.03 -20.18 5.63
C LEU A 117 -1.94 -21.23 5.90
N ASP A 118 -1.32 -21.71 4.82
CA ASP A 118 -0.03 -22.40 4.88
C ASP A 118 1.09 -21.39 4.65
N VAL A 119 2.04 -21.34 5.60
CA VAL A 119 3.23 -20.50 5.47
C VAL A 119 4.18 -21.13 4.46
N ILE A 120 4.42 -20.45 3.35
CA ILE A 120 5.34 -20.88 2.30
C ILE A 120 6.77 -20.41 2.62
N TYR A 121 6.90 -19.15 3.04
CA TYR A 121 8.13 -18.65 3.67
C TYR A 121 7.82 -17.54 4.68
N ASP A 122 8.71 -17.40 5.67
CA ASP A 122 8.69 -16.37 6.69
C ASP A 122 10.12 -15.89 6.92
N GLY A 123 10.54 -14.91 6.12
CA GLY A 123 11.88 -14.35 6.17
C GLY A 123 12.05 -13.43 7.37
N ARG A 124 13.26 -13.48 7.94
CA ARG A 124 13.67 -12.59 9.03
C ARG A 124 15.05 -12.04 8.73
N MET A 125 15.21 -10.74 8.93
CA MET A 125 16.47 -10.05 8.76
C MET A 125 16.96 -9.55 10.13
N PRO A 126 18.27 -9.63 10.39
CA PRO A 126 18.82 -9.06 11.62
C PRO A 126 18.60 -7.54 11.63
N CYS A 127 18.28 -7.00 12.81
CA CYS A 127 18.15 -5.57 13.03
C CYS A 127 19.18 -5.12 14.07
N ASP A 128 20.05 -4.22 13.70
CA ASP A 128 20.97 -3.55 14.65
C ASP A 128 20.20 -2.46 15.40
N ARG A 129 19.61 -2.86 16.54
CA ARG A 129 18.77 -2.00 17.35
C ARG A 129 19.52 -0.78 17.89
N GLU A 130 20.78 -0.93 18.28
CA GLU A 130 21.58 0.18 18.80
C GLU A 130 21.79 1.25 17.72
N SER A 131 22.16 0.85 16.52
CA SER A 131 22.27 1.74 15.37
C SER A 131 20.94 2.42 15.03
N VAL A 132 19.83 1.67 15.03
CA VAL A 132 18.48 2.21 14.76
C VAL A 132 18.09 3.24 15.81
N ASP A 133 18.21 2.91 17.11
CA ASP A 133 17.87 3.83 18.21
C ASP A 133 18.67 5.13 18.14
N LYS A 134 19.96 5.06 17.83
CA LYS A 134 20.83 6.23 17.68
C LYS A 134 20.38 7.11 16.52
N ARG A 135 20.08 6.52 15.36
CA ARG A 135 19.61 7.25 14.16
C ARG A 135 18.25 7.90 14.41
N ILE A 136 17.31 7.20 15.04
CA ILE A 136 15.99 7.75 15.36
C ILE A 136 16.09 8.88 16.39
N THR A 137 16.91 8.73 17.42
CA THR A 137 17.15 9.80 18.40
C THR A 137 17.70 11.06 17.73
N MET A 138 18.64 10.90 16.80
CA MET A 138 19.18 12.02 16.02
C MET A 138 18.10 12.70 15.16
N LEU A 139 17.25 11.93 14.48
CA LEU A 139 16.13 12.47 13.69
C LEU A 139 15.12 13.21 14.56
N ARG A 140 14.77 12.67 15.74
CA ARG A 140 13.89 13.35 16.71
C ARG A 140 14.43 14.71 17.10
N GLN A 141 15.72 14.78 17.46
CA GLN A 141 16.37 16.04 17.82
C GLN A 141 16.40 17.01 16.63
N LYS A 142 16.77 16.53 15.43
CA LYS A 142 16.84 17.35 14.22
C LYS A 142 15.50 18.00 13.85
N PHE A 143 14.38 17.27 14.02
CA PHE A 143 13.06 17.71 13.56
C PHE A 143 12.10 18.10 14.70
N GLY A 144 12.57 18.10 15.94
CA GLY A 144 11.78 18.53 17.09
C GLY A 144 10.70 17.55 17.56
N TYR A 145 10.78 16.26 17.20
CA TYR A 145 9.86 15.21 17.66
C TYR A 145 10.35 14.56 18.96
N THR A 146 10.73 15.39 19.95
CA THR A 146 11.31 14.93 21.22
C THR A 146 10.26 14.58 22.28
N ASP A 147 9.02 15.06 22.10
CA ASP A 147 7.89 14.75 22.97
C ASP A 147 7.09 13.58 22.39
N TYR A 148 7.10 12.44 23.09
CA TYR A 148 6.42 11.22 22.65
C TYR A 148 6.03 10.33 23.83
N VAL A 149 5.04 9.45 23.63
CA VAL A 149 4.47 8.59 24.70
C VAL A 149 4.73 7.13 24.40
N GLY A 150 5.34 6.41 25.34
CA GLY A 150 5.72 4.99 25.19
C GLY A 150 7.10 4.82 24.57
N ASP A 151 7.25 3.80 23.72
CA ASP A 151 8.56 3.47 23.15
C ASP A 151 8.91 4.39 21.99
N ASN A 152 10.21 4.66 21.86
CA ASN A 152 10.78 5.45 20.78
C ASN A 152 10.71 4.74 19.41
N VAL A 153 10.79 3.42 19.44
CA VAL A 153 10.86 2.53 18.27
C VAL A 153 10.04 1.29 18.54
N GLU A 154 9.36 0.79 17.51
CA GLU A 154 8.75 -0.53 17.53
C GLU A 154 9.53 -1.47 16.61
N TYR A 155 10.06 -2.55 17.18
CA TYR A 155 10.83 -3.57 16.47
C TYR A 155 9.98 -4.79 16.18
N HIS A 156 9.95 -5.19 14.91
CA HIS A 156 9.22 -6.37 14.46
C HIS A 156 10.15 -7.59 14.30
N ILE A 157 9.62 -8.78 14.54
CA ILE A 157 10.39 -10.03 14.42
C ILE A 157 10.96 -10.23 13.01
N SER A 158 10.30 -9.69 11.99
CA SER A 158 10.75 -9.74 10.60
C SER A 158 12.04 -8.94 10.34
N GLY A 159 12.42 -8.04 11.24
CA GLY A 159 13.49 -7.05 11.04
C GLY A 159 12.96 -5.71 10.53
N CYS A 160 11.66 -5.61 10.24
CA CYS A 160 11.02 -4.31 10.03
C CYS A 160 11.05 -3.47 11.30
N VAL A 161 11.00 -2.16 11.13
CA VAL A 161 11.02 -1.19 12.24
C VAL A 161 9.96 -0.13 11.99
N THR A 162 9.27 0.28 13.03
CA THR A 162 8.38 1.44 12.99
C THR A 162 8.94 2.57 13.87
N PHE A 163 9.06 3.77 13.28
CA PHE A 163 9.40 5.01 13.97
C PHE A 163 8.14 5.83 14.21
N PRO A 164 7.48 5.69 15.38
CA PRO A 164 6.27 6.43 15.71
C PRO A 164 6.63 7.83 16.21
N LEU A 165 6.32 8.88 15.44
CA LEU A 165 6.69 10.26 15.78
C LEU A 165 6.10 10.71 17.13
N LEU A 166 4.88 10.27 17.44
CA LEU A 166 4.20 10.52 18.72
C LEU A 166 4.47 9.43 19.79
N GLY A 167 5.26 8.40 19.45
CA GLY A 167 5.51 7.23 20.29
C GLY A 167 4.46 6.13 20.17
N THR A 168 4.80 4.95 20.67
CA THR A 168 3.95 3.74 20.51
C THR A 168 2.62 3.82 21.23
N LYS A 169 2.57 4.55 22.38
CA LYS A 169 1.42 4.63 23.30
C LYS A 169 0.63 5.95 23.19
N ALA A 170 0.91 6.81 22.20
CA ALA A 170 0.09 7.99 21.96
C ALA A 170 -1.37 7.61 21.67
N ALA A 171 -2.32 8.44 22.10
CA ALA A 171 -3.74 8.19 21.91
C ALA A 171 -4.09 8.09 20.40
N ILE A 172 -5.07 7.27 20.06
CA ILE A 172 -5.50 7.07 18.66
C ILE A 172 -5.96 8.39 18.03
N ALA A 173 -6.72 9.20 18.78
CA ALA A 173 -7.18 10.50 18.31
C ALA A 173 -6.01 11.44 17.93
N ASP A 174 -4.95 11.47 18.76
CA ASP A 174 -3.76 12.28 18.49
C ASP A 174 -3.01 11.77 17.25
N LYS A 175 -2.87 10.44 17.10
CA LYS A 175 -2.25 9.83 15.92
C LYS A 175 -3.00 10.18 14.63
N LEU A 176 -4.33 10.12 14.65
CA LEU A 176 -5.17 10.40 13.48
C LEU A 176 -5.17 11.89 13.09
N SER A 177 -5.13 12.79 14.08
CA SER A 177 -5.12 14.25 13.87
C SER A 177 -3.74 14.83 13.56
N PHE A 178 -2.66 14.08 13.81
CA PHE A 178 -1.30 14.57 13.71
C PHE A 178 -0.91 15.03 12.31
N ASP A 179 -1.14 14.19 11.30
CA ASP A 179 -0.69 14.41 9.92
C ASP A 179 -1.61 13.69 8.91
N PRO A 180 -2.90 14.08 8.86
CA PRO A 180 -3.92 13.35 8.08
C PRO A 180 -3.66 13.40 6.57
N ASP A 181 -2.99 14.44 6.07
CA ASP A 181 -2.59 14.62 4.68
C ASP A 181 -1.13 14.22 4.40
N ARG A 182 -0.44 13.64 5.38
CA ARG A 182 0.95 13.17 5.34
C ARG A 182 2.00 14.25 4.99
N LYS A 183 1.61 15.54 5.00
CA LYS A 183 2.52 16.63 4.61
C LYS A 183 3.70 16.80 5.55
N LYS A 184 3.47 16.68 6.87
CA LYS A 184 4.56 16.83 7.88
C LYS A 184 5.63 15.77 7.67
N ARG A 185 5.21 14.50 7.51
CA ARG A 185 6.15 13.38 7.30
C ARG A 185 6.81 13.45 5.92
N ARG A 186 6.07 13.79 4.87
CA ARG A 186 6.63 13.97 3.53
C ARG A 186 7.67 15.09 3.46
N ALA A 187 7.52 16.15 4.28
CA ALA A 187 8.49 17.24 4.33
C ALA A 187 9.88 16.82 4.86
N ILE A 188 9.96 15.77 5.66
CA ILE A 188 11.22 15.25 6.22
C ILE A 188 11.61 13.90 5.62
N TYR A 189 10.84 13.36 4.68
CA TYR A 189 11.00 12.01 4.15
C TYR A 189 12.40 11.73 3.59
N GLU A 190 12.94 12.63 2.76
CA GLU A 190 14.26 12.44 2.17
C GLU A 190 15.37 12.36 3.25
N SER A 191 15.30 13.19 4.29
CA SER A 191 16.26 13.12 5.40
C SER A 191 16.15 11.81 6.19
N VAL A 192 14.95 11.28 6.36
CA VAL A 192 14.74 9.98 7.01
C VAL A 192 15.31 8.87 6.14
N LYS A 193 15.03 8.89 4.84
CA LYS A 193 15.51 7.93 3.85
C LYS A 193 17.04 7.92 3.74
N GLU A 194 17.67 9.08 3.69
CA GLU A 194 19.15 9.20 3.71
C GLU A 194 19.76 8.60 4.98
N CYS A 195 19.13 8.84 6.14
CA CYS A 195 19.57 8.30 7.43
C CYS A 195 19.41 6.77 7.50
N PHE A 196 18.48 6.18 6.76
CA PHE A 196 18.14 4.76 6.73
C PHE A 196 18.32 4.15 5.33
N SER A 197 19.48 4.38 4.71
CA SER A 197 19.79 3.89 3.34
C SER A 197 19.88 2.35 3.23
N ASP A 198 20.02 1.66 4.35
CA ASP A 198 19.98 0.19 4.49
C ASP A 198 18.56 -0.38 4.62
N TYR A 199 17.55 0.50 4.62
CA TYR A 199 16.13 0.16 4.64
C TYR A 199 15.38 0.80 3.46
N THR A 200 14.26 0.19 3.09
CA THR A 200 13.21 0.87 2.33
C THR A 200 12.33 1.61 3.33
N VAL A 201 12.17 2.92 3.14
CA VAL A 201 11.46 3.80 4.07
C VAL A 201 10.09 4.15 3.52
N PHE A 202 9.06 4.06 4.36
CA PHE A 202 7.69 4.43 4.03
C PHE A 202 7.13 5.46 5.00
N VAL A 203 6.28 6.34 4.49
CA VAL A 203 5.41 7.21 5.29
C VAL A 203 4.23 6.36 5.75
N GLY A 204 4.44 5.59 6.82
CA GLY A 204 3.53 4.56 7.29
C GLY A 204 2.45 5.06 8.24
N GLY A 205 1.35 4.34 8.33
CA GLY A 205 0.28 4.61 9.28
C GLY A 205 -0.19 6.06 9.33
N SER A 206 -0.70 6.50 10.49
CA SER A 206 -1.20 7.88 10.69
C SER A 206 -0.15 8.85 11.21
N SER A 207 0.91 8.37 11.88
CA SER A 207 1.91 9.22 12.57
C SER A 207 3.31 8.57 12.64
N SER A 208 3.64 7.65 11.75
CA SER A 208 4.92 6.92 11.77
C SER A 208 5.63 6.93 10.43
N PHE A 209 6.90 6.55 10.46
CA PHE A 209 7.62 5.96 9.33
C PHE A 209 7.78 4.47 9.59
N ASP A 210 7.64 3.67 8.53
CA ASP A 210 7.91 2.25 8.56
C ASP A 210 9.15 1.94 7.72
N PHE A 211 9.98 1.05 8.20
CA PHE A 211 11.22 0.64 7.57
C PHE A 211 11.17 -0.86 7.30
N ALA A 212 11.31 -1.27 6.07
CA ALA A 212 11.57 -2.66 5.71
C ALA A 212 13.05 -2.82 5.36
N PRO A 213 13.74 -3.88 5.78
CA PRO A 213 15.10 -4.15 5.33
C PRO A 213 15.19 -4.07 3.80
N TYR A 214 16.22 -3.42 3.26
CA TYR A 214 16.42 -3.39 1.81
C TYR A 214 16.68 -4.81 1.28
N PRO A 215 16.10 -5.25 0.12
CA PRO A 215 15.33 -4.47 -0.87
C PRO A 215 13.80 -4.60 -0.72
N TYR A 216 13.30 -5.06 0.40
CA TYR A 216 11.89 -5.41 0.58
C TYR A 216 10.96 -4.19 0.43
N ASN A 217 9.99 -4.32 -0.48
CA ASN A 217 8.86 -3.43 -0.74
C ASN A 217 7.82 -4.19 -1.57
N LYS A 218 6.66 -3.59 -1.84
CA LYS A 218 5.58 -4.27 -2.57
C LYS A 218 5.95 -4.60 -4.03
N TYR A 219 6.76 -3.75 -4.69
CA TYR A 219 7.25 -4.07 -6.04
C TYR A 219 8.18 -5.28 -6.03
N TYR A 220 9.16 -5.32 -5.13
CA TYR A 220 10.05 -6.47 -4.96
C TYR A 220 9.26 -7.76 -4.69
N ALA A 221 8.21 -7.66 -3.85
CA ALA A 221 7.32 -8.77 -3.53
C ALA A 221 6.61 -9.32 -4.78
N LEU A 222 6.04 -8.42 -5.59
CA LEU A 222 5.33 -8.76 -6.83
C LEU A 222 6.27 -9.32 -7.89
N ASP A 223 7.41 -8.67 -8.11
CA ASP A 223 8.41 -9.10 -9.08
C ASP A 223 8.94 -10.52 -8.74
N LYS A 224 9.23 -10.76 -7.43
CA LYS A 224 9.58 -12.10 -6.96
C LYS A 224 8.44 -13.10 -7.20
N TYR A 225 7.21 -12.74 -6.86
CA TYR A 225 6.05 -13.60 -7.06
C TYR A 225 5.87 -13.96 -8.56
N CYS A 226 6.06 -13.00 -9.46
CA CYS A 226 6.00 -13.22 -10.90
C CYS A 226 7.04 -14.24 -11.37
N ARG A 227 8.29 -14.03 -10.98
CA ARG A 227 9.38 -14.97 -11.32
C ARG A 227 9.10 -16.39 -10.82
N ASP A 228 8.66 -16.51 -9.57
CA ASP A 228 8.38 -17.79 -8.92
C ASP A 228 7.18 -18.54 -9.55
N ASN A 229 6.26 -17.81 -10.21
CA ASN A 229 5.04 -18.36 -10.81
C ASN A 229 5.01 -18.30 -12.35
N GLY A 230 6.11 -17.92 -13.00
CA GLY A 230 6.19 -17.85 -14.47
C GLY A 230 5.25 -16.81 -15.10
N LEU A 231 4.98 -15.72 -14.38
CA LEU A 231 4.19 -14.57 -14.84
C LEU A 231 5.12 -13.46 -15.33
N SER A 232 4.68 -12.72 -16.34
CA SER A 232 5.29 -11.42 -16.69
C SER A 232 4.51 -10.29 -16.01
N HIS A 233 5.12 -9.12 -15.85
CA HIS A 233 4.45 -7.93 -15.31
C HIS A 233 3.21 -7.53 -16.14
N GLU A 234 3.21 -7.85 -17.44
CA GLU A 234 2.06 -7.61 -18.32
C GLU A 234 0.82 -8.46 -18.00
N ASN A 235 0.99 -9.56 -17.23
CA ASN A 235 -0.11 -10.41 -16.80
C ASN A 235 -0.74 -9.96 -15.47
N ILE A 236 -0.25 -8.86 -14.89
CA ILE A 236 -0.66 -8.42 -13.54
C ILE A 236 -1.25 -7.03 -13.59
N VAL A 237 -2.27 -6.84 -12.78
CA VAL A 237 -2.76 -5.52 -12.37
C VAL A 237 -2.59 -5.41 -10.86
N TYR A 238 -2.06 -4.29 -10.40
CA TYR A 238 -1.99 -3.94 -8.99
C TYR A 238 -2.97 -2.83 -8.65
N VAL A 239 -3.66 -2.97 -7.54
CA VAL A 239 -4.68 -2.03 -7.05
C VAL A 239 -4.23 -1.48 -5.70
N GLY A 240 -4.10 -0.14 -5.58
CA GLY A 240 -3.58 0.48 -4.37
C GLY A 240 -3.96 1.95 -4.21
N ASP A 241 -3.80 2.49 -2.99
CA ASP A 241 -4.17 3.87 -2.64
C ASP A 241 -2.95 4.76 -2.32
N ASP A 242 -1.86 4.19 -1.78
CA ASP A 242 -0.74 4.94 -1.25
C ASP A 242 0.45 5.04 -2.23
N TYR A 243 0.19 5.61 -3.41
CA TYR A 243 1.16 5.75 -4.52
C TYR A 243 1.94 7.07 -4.53
N GLY A 244 1.70 7.96 -3.55
CA GLY A 244 2.42 9.23 -3.42
C GLY A 244 3.83 9.08 -2.84
N LEU A 245 4.57 10.19 -2.70
CA LEU A 245 5.94 10.22 -2.19
C LEU A 245 6.06 9.50 -0.83
N GLY A 246 6.90 8.46 -0.79
CA GLY A 246 7.10 7.64 0.38
C GLY A 246 5.95 6.69 0.71
N GLY A 247 4.93 6.62 -0.13
CA GLY A 247 3.82 5.66 0.03
C GLY A 247 4.30 4.22 -0.19
N ASN A 248 3.60 3.27 0.41
CA ASN A 248 4.01 1.87 0.32
C ASN A 248 3.71 1.22 -1.04
N ASP A 249 2.84 1.86 -1.87
CA ASP A 249 2.55 1.46 -3.25
C ASP A 249 3.40 2.23 -4.28
N GLU A 250 4.15 3.26 -3.87
CA GLU A 250 4.91 4.13 -4.77
C GLU A 250 5.83 3.33 -5.70
N ALA A 251 6.50 2.29 -5.17
CA ALA A 251 7.43 1.48 -5.95
C ALA A 251 6.72 0.70 -7.07
N VAL A 252 5.50 0.21 -6.83
CA VAL A 252 4.69 -0.47 -7.85
C VAL A 252 4.15 0.55 -8.85
N TYR A 253 3.64 1.70 -8.37
CA TYR A 253 3.12 2.77 -9.22
C TYR A 253 4.17 3.32 -10.21
N LYS A 254 5.44 3.35 -9.81
CA LYS A 254 6.56 3.80 -10.66
C LYS A 254 7.14 2.69 -11.56
N SER A 255 6.68 1.47 -11.43
CA SER A 255 7.17 0.32 -12.20
C SER A 255 6.44 0.16 -13.54
N ASP A 256 6.70 -0.93 -14.22
CA ASP A 256 6.04 -1.38 -15.45
C ASP A 256 4.78 -2.24 -15.20
N ILE A 257 4.44 -2.53 -13.94
CA ILE A 257 3.19 -3.21 -13.57
C ILE A 257 2.02 -2.24 -13.76
N GLU A 258 0.95 -2.70 -14.41
CA GLU A 258 -0.28 -1.92 -14.56
C GLU A 258 -0.86 -1.58 -13.18
N PHE A 259 -1.09 -0.29 -12.90
CA PHE A 259 -1.54 0.20 -11.60
C PHE A 259 -2.90 0.87 -11.68
N ILE A 260 -3.84 0.43 -10.86
CA ILE A 260 -5.14 1.06 -10.69
C ILE A 260 -5.17 1.80 -9.35
N CYS A 261 -5.33 3.14 -9.44
CA CYS A 261 -5.44 3.98 -8.25
C CYS A 261 -6.84 3.89 -7.64
N VAL A 262 -6.89 3.71 -6.33
CA VAL A 262 -8.12 3.78 -5.51
C VAL A 262 -7.92 4.89 -4.49
N ASP A 263 -8.65 5.99 -4.63
CA ASP A 263 -8.56 7.12 -3.69
C ASP A 263 -9.53 6.96 -2.49
N ASP A 264 -10.51 6.06 -2.63
CA ASP A 264 -11.48 5.71 -1.58
C ASP A 264 -11.90 4.24 -1.80
N TYR A 265 -11.69 3.39 -0.79
CA TYR A 265 -12.00 1.96 -0.86
C TYR A 265 -13.48 1.65 -1.21
N ARG A 266 -14.39 2.60 -0.96
CA ARG A 266 -15.82 2.49 -1.33
C ARG A 266 -16.05 2.63 -2.83
N CYS A 267 -15.09 3.21 -3.56
CA CYS A 267 -15.13 3.37 -5.03
C CYS A 267 -14.34 2.27 -5.76
N LEU A 268 -13.98 1.18 -5.07
CA LEU A 268 -13.20 0.09 -5.66
C LEU A 268 -13.88 -0.52 -6.89
N ARG A 269 -15.21 -0.71 -6.86
CA ARG A 269 -15.98 -1.27 -7.99
C ARG A 269 -15.90 -0.38 -9.24
N GLU A 270 -15.99 0.93 -9.06
CA GLU A 270 -15.85 1.90 -10.15
C GLU A 270 -14.43 1.90 -10.72
N ALA A 271 -13.42 1.85 -9.84
CA ALA A 271 -12.02 1.80 -10.25
C ALA A 271 -11.72 0.54 -11.10
N LEU A 272 -12.36 -0.58 -10.79
CA LEU A 272 -12.19 -1.87 -11.47
C LEU A 272 -13.17 -2.11 -12.62
N SER A 273 -14.02 -1.15 -12.98
CA SER A 273 -15.06 -1.31 -14.00
C SER A 273 -14.55 -1.80 -15.37
N GLY A 274 -13.30 -1.46 -15.73
CA GLY A 274 -12.66 -1.90 -16.97
C GLY A 274 -12.17 -3.36 -16.96
N ILE A 275 -12.12 -4.02 -15.78
CA ILE A 275 -11.61 -5.39 -15.62
C ILE A 275 -12.76 -6.36 -15.27
N ILE A 276 -13.82 -5.89 -14.63
CA ILE A 276 -14.99 -6.69 -14.27
C ILE A 276 -15.67 -7.16 -15.56
N LYS A 277 -15.72 -8.47 -15.77
CA LYS A 277 -16.41 -9.11 -16.91
C LYS A 277 -17.85 -9.42 -16.59
#